data_03fdb5960bdda6a06adbbdf23bef4878
#
_entry.id   03fdb5960bdda6a06adbbdf23bef4878
#
_cell.length_a   1.000
_cell.length_b   1.000
_cell.length_c   1.000
_cell.angle_alpha   90.00
_cell.angle_beta   90.00
_cell.angle_gamma   90.00
#
_symmetry.space_group_name_H-M   'P 1'
#
loop_
_entity.id
_entity.type
_entity.pdbx_description
1 polymer ?
#
loop_
_entity_poly.entity_id
_entity_poly.type
_entity_poly.pdbx_seq_one_letter_code
_entity_poly.pdbx_strand_id
1 'polypeptide(L)'
;MLKQNLLFKSLFLCSTTPLWLLFVYGCNNKNLQNKQLPNNIEIVEKINGVAALGQLNPFGEVRKLAAPTSGMGGTPRLSKLLVQEGDFIVKKQVLAIFDNRLELEADLAFEQANLNILRNEIRIQEREINRYQMLVEKGAVPVITLDKMKDDLAILQARLLKIESAINAINFDLEQTQLKSPID
;
A
#
# COMPACT_ATOMS: atom_id res chain seq x y z
N MET A 1 -36.37 -18.55 -22.58
CA MET A 1 -35.50 -19.49 -23.32
C MET A 1 -34.43 -19.91 -22.34
N LEU A 2 -34.59 -21.01 -21.61
CA LEU A 2 -34.20 -22.41 -21.92
C LEU A 2 -32.68 -22.48 -22.20
N LYS A 3 -31.88 -23.20 -21.44
CA LYS A 3 -31.78 -24.61 -20.97
C LYS A 3 -30.57 -24.66 -20.04
N GLN A 4 -30.53 -25.18 -18.78
CA GLN A 4 -30.46 -26.58 -18.39
C GLN A 4 -29.32 -27.35 -19.08
N ASN A 5 -28.42 -27.87 -18.22
CA ASN A 5 -28.05 -29.32 -18.14
C ASN A 5 -26.95 -29.44 -17.08
N LEU A 6 -27.18 -30.20 -16.12
CA LEU A 6 -27.18 -31.63 -15.82
C LEU A 6 -25.83 -32.13 -15.27
N LEU A 7 -25.87 -32.44 -14.00
CA LEU A 7 -25.55 -33.70 -13.34
C LEU A 7 -24.32 -34.50 -13.86
N PHE A 8 -23.35 -34.69 -13.00
CA PHE A 8 -22.76 -36.03 -12.90
C PHE A 8 -22.54 -36.42 -11.45
N LYS A 9 -23.37 -37.35 -11.05
CA LYS A 9 -23.35 -38.16 -9.84
C LYS A 9 -22.55 -39.43 -10.18
N SER A 10 -21.54 -39.78 -9.45
CA SER A 10 -21.10 -41.17 -9.42
C SER A 10 -20.70 -41.56 -8.01
N LEU A 11 -21.60 -42.32 -7.45
CA LEU A 11 -21.39 -43.29 -6.39
C LEU A 11 -20.25 -44.27 -6.75
N PHE A 12 -19.40 -44.54 -5.80
CA PHE A 12 -18.85 -45.92 -5.69
C PHE A 12 -18.87 -46.32 -4.23
N LEU A 13 -19.80 -47.25 -3.98
CA LEU A 13 -19.90 -48.11 -2.82
C LEU A 13 -18.93 -49.28 -2.99
N CYS A 14 -18.72 -49.94 -1.85
CA CYS A 14 -18.21 -51.32 -1.67
C CYS A 14 -16.68 -51.37 -1.45
N SER A 15 -16.17 -52.01 -0.46
CA SER A 15 -16.55 -53.26 0.14
C SER A 15 -15.74 -53.52 1.41
N THR A 16 -16.42 -53.93 2.43
CA THR A 16 -15.95 -54.56 3.67
C THR A 16 -15.27 -55.88 3.38
N THR A 17 -14.14 -56.18 4.02
CA THR A 17 -13.91 -57.52 4.57
C THR A 17 -12.86 -57.49 5.68
N PRO A 18 -13.14 -58.13 6.82
CA PRO A 18 -12.16 -58.38 7.86
C PRO A 18 -11.48 -59.75 7.60
N LEU A 19 -10.18 -59.79 7.74
CA LEU A 19 -9.52 -61.11 7.84
C LEU A 19 -8.59 -61.12 9.06
N TRP A 20 -9.15 -61.63 10.10
CA TRP A 20 -8.52 -62.09 11.32
C TRP A 20 -8.00 -63.49 11.05
N LEU A 21 -6.72 -63.72 11.09
CA LEU A 21 -6.13 -65.03 11.25
C LEU A 21 -4.76 -64.94 11.93
N LEU A 22 -4.82 -65.31 13.18
CA LEU A 22 -3.91 -66.12 13.99
C LEU A 22 -2.67 -66.67 13.27
N PHE A 23 -1.51 -66.31 13.74
CA PHE A 23 -0.38 -67.21 13.75
C PHE A 23 0.32 -67.12 15.09
N VAL A 24 -0.03 -68.04 15.96
CA VAL A 24 0.77 -68.53 17.09
C VAL A 24 1.66 -69.62 16.55
N TYR A 25 2.93 -69.60 16.84
CA TYR A 25 3.99 -70.59 16.91
C TYR A 25 5.31 -69.92 16.64
N GLY A 26 6.34 -69.94 17.43
CA GLY A 26 6.94 -71.00 18.19
C GLY A 26 8.13 -70.40 18.97
N CYS A 27 8.21 -70.71 20.21
CA CYS A 27 9.40 -70.62 21.01
C CYS A 27 10.53 -71.41 20.40
N ASN A 28 11.63 -70.77 20.10
CA ASN A 28 12.88 -71.56 19.95
C ASN A 28 13.99 -70.83 20.73
N ASN A 29 14.23 -71.46 21.83
CA ASN A 29 15.28 -71.13 22.78
C ASN A 29 16.62 -71.62 22.18
N LYS A 30 17.51 -70.69 21.81
CA LYS A 30 18.89 -71.03 21.50
C LYS A 30 19.85 -69.99 22.00
N ASN A 31 20.58 -70.40 23.02
CA ASN A 31 21.94 -70.00 23.38
C ASN A 31 22.22 -68.53 23.52
N LEU A 32 22.15 -68.10 24.76
CA LEU A 32 22.91 -66.98 25.29
C LEU A 32 24.41 -67.30 25.18
N GLN A 33 25.04 -66.97 24.04
CA GLN A 33 26.46 -66.76 24.03
C GLN A 33 26.75 -65.42 24.64
N ASN A 34 27.36 -65.45 25.79
CA ASN A 34 27.90 -64.34 26.54
C ASN A 34 29.01 -63.66 25.70
N LYS A 35 28.59 -62.69 24.82
CA LYS A 35 29.51 -61.85 24.09
C LYS A 35 29.86 -60.73 25.05
N GLN A 36 31.02 -60.87 25.71
CA GLN A 36 31.63 -59.80 26.44
C GLN A 36 31.80 -58.63 25.49
N LEU A 37 31.00 -57.57 25.70
CA LEU A 37 31.21 -56.29 25.08
C LEU A 37 32.53 -55.74 25.61
N PRO A 38 33.43 -55.25 24.75
CA PRO A 38 34.59 -54.55 25.21
C PRO A 38 34.14 -53.32 26.02
N ASN A 39 34.58 -53.26 27.27
CA ASN A 39 34.41 -52.13 28.16
C ASN A 39 35.24 -50.96 27.65
N ASN A 40 34.91 -50.45 26.48
CA ASN A 40 35.39 -49.14 26.09
C ASN A 40 34.37 -48.13 26.59
N ILE A 41 34.50 -47.75 27.84
CA ILE A 41 33.79 -46.59 28.38
C ILE A 41 34.44 -45.37 27.72
N GLU A 42 33.92 -45.01 26.57
CA GLU A 42 34.18 -43.71 26.01
C GLU A 42 33.67 -42.70 27.06
N ILE A 43 34.56 -42.06 27.74
CA ILE A 43 34.25 -40.96 28.69
C ILE A 43 33.67 -39.86 27.80
N VAL A 44 32.36 -39.88 27.60
CA VAL A 44 31.66 -38.74 27.02
C VAL A 44 31.89 -37.59 28.00
N GLU A 45 32.77 -36.71 27.62
CA GLU A 45 32.99 -35.46 28.33
C GLU A 45 31.61 -34.79 28.55
N LYS A 46 31.15 -34.87 29.79
CA LYS A 46 29.85 -34.27 30.15
C LYS A 46 30.03 -32.76 30.00
N ILE A 47 29.64 -32.24 28.85
CA ILE A 47 29.56 -30.82 28.60
C ILE A 47 28.60 -30.24 29.65
N ASN A 48 29.14 -29.65 30.68
CA ASN A 48 28.36 -28.90 31.66
C ASN A 48 27.89 -27.61 31.01
N GLY A 49 26.88 -27.72 30.14
CA GLY A 49 26.22 -26.56 29.56
C GLY A 49 25.19 -26.00 30.53
N VAL A 50 25.24 -24.71 30.71
CA VAL A 50 24.20 -23.98 31.44
C VAL A 50 23.12 -23.63 30.43
N ALA A 51 21.91 -24.16 30.62
CA ALA A 51 20.74 -23.71 29.87
C ALA A 51 20.23 -22.42 30.48
N ALA A 52 20.17 -21.38 29.67
CA ALA A 52 19.59 -20.10 30.07
C ALA A 52 18.56 -19.67 29.02
N LEU A 53 17.48 -19.08 29.50
CA LEU A 53 16.51 -18.39 28.64
C LEU A 53 17.05 -16.99 28.38
N GLY A 54 17.19 -16.63 27.11
CA GLY A 54 17.60 -15.31 26.68
C GLY A 54 16.64 -14.78 25.62
N GLN A 55 16.42 -13.48 25.61
CA GLN A 55 15.72 -12.78 24.56
C GLN A 55 16.72 -12.02 23.73
N LEU A 56 16.71 -12.26 22.41
CA LEU A 56 17.51 -11.48 21.47
C LEU A 56 16.76 -10.21 21.15
N ASN A 57 17.32 -9.08 21.53
CA ASN A 57 16.83 -7.78 21.13
C ASN A 57 17.77 -7.18 20.08
N PRO A 58 17.24 -6.52 19.04
CA PRO A 58 18.05 -5.84 18.06
C PRO A 58 18.89 -4.73 18.74
N PHE A 59 20.09 -4.51 18.21
CA PHE A 59 20.91 -3.38 18.63
C PHE A 59 20.34 -2.10 17.97
N GLY A 60 19.39 -1.49 18.60
CA GLY A 60 18.73 -0.29 18.12
C GLY A 60 17.24 -0.28 18.45
N GLU A 61 16.60 0.80 18.08
CA GLU A 61 15.18 1.03 18.33
C GLU A 61 14.30 0.36 17.25
N VAL A 62 13.40 -0.51 17.66
CA VAL A 62 12.35 -1.03 16.78
C VAL A 62 11.29 0.05 16.58
N ARG A 63 11.19 0.60 15.39
CA ARG A 63 10.18 1.61 15.06
C ARG A 63 8.97 0.98 14.39
N LYS A 64 7.82 1.17 15.01
CA LYS A 64 6.53 0.80 14.41
C LYS A 64 6.08 1.94 13.50
N LEU A 65 5.86 1.63 12.23
CA LEU A 65 5.32 2.57 11.26
C LEU A 65 3.80 2.36 11.19
N ALA A 66 3.06 3.45 11.30
CA ALA A 66 1.61 3.45 11.13
C ALA A 66 1.25 3.94 9.73
N ALA A 67 0.11 3.47 9.21
CA ALA A 67 -0.46 4.06 8.00
C ALA A 67 -0.81 5.54 8.27
N PRO A 68 -0.53 6.44 7.32
CA PRO A 68 -0.96 7.81 7.45
C PRO A 68 -2.49 7.86 7.48
N THR A 69 -3.05 8.66 8.36
CA THR A 69 -4.49 8.92 8.41
C THR A 69 -4.78 10.06 7.44
N SER A 70 -5.44 9.77 6.32
CA SER A 70 -5.96 10.83 5.47
C SER A 70 -7.10 11.56 6.17
N GLY A 71 -7.14 12.88 6.07
CA GLY A 71 -8.09 13.75 6.78
C GLY A 71 -9.58 13.54 6.43
N MET A 72 -9.91 12.66 5.52
CA MET A 72 -11.28 12.30 5.09
C MET A 72 -11.85 11.06 5.78
N GLY A 73 -11.29 10.66 6.93
CA GLY A 73 -11.96 9.71 7.84
C GLY A 73 -11.90 8.23 7.46
N GLY A 74 -11.09 7.83 6.50
CA GLY A 74 -10.85 6.42 6.15
C GLY A 74 -9.47 5.96 6.58
N THR A 75 -9.35 4.70 7.01
CA THR A 75 -8.03 4.06 7.12
C THR A 75 -7.68 3.49 5.75
N PRO A 76 -6.67 4.03 5.05
CA PRO A 76 -6.28 3.55 3.74
C PRO A 76 -5.78 2.10 3.86
N ARG A 77 -6.11 1.28 2.87
CA ARG A 77 -5.65 -0.11 2.80
C ARG A 77 -4.31 -0.17 2.10
N LEU A 78 -3.50 -1.13 2.50
CA LEU A 78 -2.25 -1.40 1.81
C LEU A 78 -2.54 -1.97 0.42
N SER A 79 -2.15 -1.23 -0.62
CA SER A 79 -2.27 -1.68 -2.01
C SER A 79 -1.07 -2.51 -2.43
N LYS A 80 0.13 -2.06 -2.06
CA LYS A 80 1.37 -2.73 -2.46
C LYS A 80 2.44 -2.57 -1.38
N LEU A 81 3.05 -3.70 -0.99
CA LEU A 81 4.25 -3.73 -0.17
C LEU A 81 5.46 -3.91 -1.09
N LEU A 82 6.46 -3.05 -0.94
CA LEU A 82 7.64 -2.99 -1.81
C LEU A 82 8.89 -3.62 -1.19
N VAL A 83 8.80 -4.04 0.06
CA VAL A 83 9.92 -4.60 0.83
C VAL A 83 9.52 -5.92 1.46
N GLN A 84 10.50 -6.76 1.73
CA GLN A 84 10.34 -8.05 2.39
C GLN A 84 11.11 -8.07 3.71
N GLU A 85 10.76 -9.04 4.55
CA GLU A 85 11.50 -9.25 5.81
C GLU A 85 12.95 -9.62 5.51
N GLY A 86 13.88 -8.92 6.16
CA GLY A 86 15.31 -9.08 5.94
C GLY A 86 15.94 -8.11 4.93
N ASP A 87 15.15 -7.30 4.25
CA ASP A 87 15.67 -6.30 3.31
C ASP A 87 16.38 -5.16 4.04
N PHE A 88 17.49 -4.71 3.45
CA PHE A 88 18.13 -3.46 3.86
C PHE A 88 17.37 -2.27 3.30
N ILE A 89 17.04 -1.32 4.15
CA ILE A 89 16.31 -0.12 3.79
C ILE A 89 17.15 1.13 4.02
N VAL A 90 16.97 2.13 3.16
CA VAL A 90 17.59 3.44 3.30
C VAL A 90 16.56 4.49 3.65
N LYS A 91 17.02 5.58 4.24
CA LYS A 91 16.16 6.70 4.60
C LYS A 91 15.36 7.23 3.40
N LYS A 92 14.09 7.54 3.63
CA LYS A 92 13.13 7.98 2.61
C LYS A 92 12.79 6.94 1.54
N GLN A 93 13.27 5.71 1.63
CA GLN A 93 12.84 4.64 0.73
C GLN A 93 11.35 4.38 0.90
N VAL A 94 10.63 4.22 -0.21
CA VAL A 94 9.20 3.87 -0.20
C VAL A 94 9.06 2.39 0.15
N LEU A 95 8.39 2.10 1.24
CA LEU A 95 8.18 0.76 1.78
C LEU A 95 6.83 0.18 1.34
N ALA A 96 5.81 1.04 1.25
CA ALA A 96 4.46 0.63 0.93
C ALA A 96 3.69 1.74 0.21
N ILE A 97 2.68 1.34 -0.56
CA ILE A 97 1.75 2.23 -1.27
C ILE A 97 0.33 1.87 -0.84
N PHE A 98 -0.48 2.89 -0.58
CA PHE A 98 -1.88 2.76 -0.17
C PHE A 98 -2.83 2.86 -1.38
N ASP A 99 -4.06 2.36 -1.22
CA ASP A 99 -5.06 2.20 -2.29
C ASP A 99 -5.73 3.52 -2.72
N ASN A 100 -5.75 4.53 -1.84
CA ASN A 100 -6.32 5.85 -2.13
C ASN A 100 -5.49 6.68 -3.15
N ARG A 101 -4.34 6.20 -3.56
CA ARG A 101 -3.44 6.91 -4.49
C ARG A 101 -4.08 7.17 -5.84
N LEU A 102 -4.75 6.17 -6.42
CA LEU A 102 -5.36 6.29 -7.76
C LEU A 102 -6.49 7.33 -7.78
N GLU A 103 -7.28 7.41 -6.72
CA GLU A 103 -8.32 8.41 -6.57
C GLU A 103 -7.73 9.82 -6.52
N LEU A 104 -6.72 10.04 -5.67
CA LEU A 104 -6.03 11.32 -5.58
C LEU A 104 -5.31 11.72 -6.88
N GLU A 105 -4.76 10.77 -7.63
CA GLU A 105 -4.17 11.04 -8.95
C GLU A 105 -5.22 11.49 -9.96
N ALA A 106 -6.43 10.91 -9.92
CA ALA A 106 -7.55 11.34 -10.75
C ALA A 106 -8.06 12.73 -10.36
N ASP A 107 -8.19 13.02 -9.07
CA ASP A 107 -8.56 14.34 -8.55
C ASP A 107 -7.53 15.40 -8.93
N LEU A 108 -6.25 15.08 -8.83
CA LEU A 108 -5.17 15.97 -9.27
C LEU A 108 -5.29 16.30 -10.77
N ALA A 109 -5.53 15.29 -11.60
CA ALA A 109 -5.69 15.47 -13.04
C ALA A 109 -6.91 16.36 -13.36
N PHE A 110 -8.01 16.17 -12.62
CA PHE A 110 -9.21 16.99 -12.75
C PHE A 110 -8.96 18.45 -12.39
N GLU A 111 -8.32 18.73 -11.24
CA GLU A 111 -8.02 20.10 -10.83
C GLU A 111 -6.98 20.77 -11.74
N GLN A 112 -6.03 20.00 -12.28
CA GLN A 112 -5.09 20.53 -13.28
C GLN A 112 -5.80 20.93 -14.59
N ALA A 113 -6.82 20.16 -15.02
CA ALA A 113 -7.64 20.54 -16.17
C ALA A 113 -8.44 21.82 -15.90
N ASN A 114 -9.05 21.95 -14.72
CA ASN A 114 -9.74 23.15 -14.27
C ASN A 114 -8.82 24.38 -14.25
N LEU A 115 -7.59 24.20 -13.74
CA LEU A 115 -6.56 25.23 -13.74
C LEU A 115 -6.25 25.74 -15.16
N ASN A 116 -6.10 24.82 -16.10
CA ASN A 116 -5.81 25.19 -17.50
C ASN A 116 -6.96 25.95 -18.16
N ILE A 117 -8.21 25.55 -17.89
CA ILE A 117 -9.40 26.25 -18.36
C ILE A 117 -9.40 27.68 -17.81
N LEU A 118 -9.24 27.82 -16.50
CA LEU A 118 -9.29 29.13 -15.84
C LEU A 118 -8.15 30.05 -16.29
N ARG A 119 -6.94 29.52 -16.50
CA ARG A 119 -5.83 30.29 -17.08
C ARG A 119 -6.14 30.83 -18.48
N ASN A 120 -6.85 30.05 -19.28
CA ASN A 120 -7.30 30.49 -20.59
C ASN A 120 -8.37 31.59 -20.50
N GLU A 121 -9.32 31.46 -19.55
CA GLU A 121 -10.33 32.50 -19.28
C GLU A 121 -9.68 33.82 -18.87
N ILE A 122 -8.75 33.77 -17.92
CA ILE A 122 -7.97 34.95 -17.49
C ILE A 122 -7.26 35.58 -18.67
N ARG A 123 -6.59 34.81 -19.51
CA ARG A 123 -5.88 35.33 -20.69
C ARG A 123 -6.83 35.98 -21.73
N ILE A 124 -8.05 35.45 -21.87
CA ILE A 124 -9.07 36.07 -22.73
C ILE A 124 -9.52 37.37 -22.11
N GLN A 125 -9.84 37.41 -20.80
CA GLN A 125 -10.27 38.61 -20.08
C GLN A 125 -9.21 39.72 -20.14
N GLU A 126 -7.94 39.41 -19.92
CA GLU A 126 -6.83 40.37 -20.03
C GLU A 126 -6.73 40.97 -21.44
N ARG A 127 -6.89 40.19 -22.49
CA ARG A 127 -6.90 40.70 -23.86
C ARG A 127 -8.09 41.59 -24.13
N GLU A 128 -9.25 41.30 -23.56
CA GLU A 128 -10.43 42.12 -23.65
C GLU A 128 -10.22 43.45 -22.93
N ILE A 129 -9.71 43.45 -21.70
CA ILE A 129 -9.38 44.64 -20.92
C ILE A 129 -8.45 45.53 -21.72
N ASN A 130 -7.40 44.97 -22.32
CA ASN A 130 -6.44 45.75 -23.12
C ASN A 130 -7.12 46.41 -24.34
N ARG A 131 -8.07 45.74 -25.01
CA ARG A 131 -8.84 46.32 -26.12
C ARG A 131 -9.75 47.45 -25.64
N TYR A 132 -10.47 47.23 -24.54
CA TYR A 132 -11.36 48.22 -23.97
C TYR A 132 -10.64 49.43 -23.41
N GLN A 133 -9.44 49.24 -22.85
CA GLN A 133 -8.61 50.36 -22.40
C GLN A 133 -8.31 51.33 -23.54
N MET A 134 -7.95 50.86 -24.72
CA MET A 134 -7.72 51.70 -25.90
C MET A 134 -9.00 52.40 -26.38
N LEU A 135 -10.17 51.79 -26.20
CA LEU A 135 -11.45 52.41 -26.55
C LEU A 135 -11.86 53.51 -25.55
N VAL A 136 -11.59 53.30 -24.26
CA VAL A 136 -11.83 54.31 -23.21
C VAL A 136 -10.93 55.52 -23.44
N GLU A 137 -9.64 55.32 -23.76
CA GLU A 137 -8.71 56.42 -24.08
C GLU A 137 -9.18 57.27 -25.27
N LYS A 138 -9.89 56.65 -26.22
CA LYS A 138 -10.52 57.35 -27.34
C LYS A 138 -11.92 57.92 -27.06
N GLY A 139 -12.39 57.78 -25.82
CA GLY A 139 -13.72 58.24 -25.43
C GLY A 139 -14.90 57.43 -26.06
N ALA A 140 -14.60 56.24 -26.63
CA ALA A 140 -15.63 55.45 -27.31
C ALA A 140 -16.46 54.54 -26.37
N VAL A 141 -15.97 54.32 -25.13
CA VAL A 141 -16.63 53.46 -24.11
C VAL A 141 -16.52 54.14 -22.72
N PRO A 142 -17.53 54.03 -21.87
CA PRO A 142 -17.48 54.54 -20.50
C PRO A 142 -16.43 53.81 -19.64
N VAL A 143 -15.72 54.57 -18.80
CA VAL A 143 -14.69 54.03 -17.88
C VAL A 143 -15.27 52.94 -16.96
N ILE A 144 -16.50 53.12 -16.50
CA ILE A 144 -17.17 52.13 -15.61
C ILE A 144 -17.23 50.73 -16.20
N THR A 145 -17.27 50.61 -17.54
CA THR A 145 -17.23 49.31 -18.22
C THR A 145 -15.88 48.65 -18.05
N LEU A 146 -14.79 49.38 -18.18
CA LEU A 146 -13.43 48.91 -17.97
C LEU A 146 -13.19 48.52 -16.51
N ASP A 147 -13.70 49.32 -15.56
CA ASP A 147 -13.56 49.00 -14.14
C ASP A 147 -14.26 47.68 -13.78
N LYS A 148 -15.50 47.46 -14.28
CA LYS A 148 -16.20 46.21 -14.12
C LYS A 148 -15.42 45.01 -14.67
N MET A 149 -14.80 45.15 -15.85
CA MET A 149 -14.00 44.08 -16.44
C MET A 149 -12.76 43.74 -15.61
N LYS A 150 -12.16 44.77 -14.96
CA LYS A 150 -11.03 44.55 -14.02
C LYS A 150 -11.48 43.84 -12.74
N ASP A 151 -12.68 44.20 -12.22
CA ASP A 151 -13.25 43.51 -11.06
C ASP A 151 -13.54 42.04 -11.39
N ASP A 152 -14.10 41.76 -12.58
CA ASP A 152 -14.32 40.39 -13.08
C ASP A 152 -12.99 39.62 -13.19
N LEU A 153 -11.92 40.27 -13.67
CA LEU A 153 -10.58 39.68 -13.72
C LEU A 153 -10.06 39.33 -12.30
N ALA A 154 -10.26 40.26 -11.34
CA ALA A 154 -9.85 40.01 -9.95
C ALA A 154 -10.56 38.79 -9.34
N ILE A 155 -11.83 38.58 -9.67
CA ILE A 155 -12.61 37.39 -9.28
C ILE A 155 -12.00 36.12 -9.90
N LEU A 156 -11.64 36.11 -11.19
CA LEU A 156 -11.00 34.98 -11.85
C LEU A 156 -9.64 34.66 -11.23
N GLN A 157 -8.85 35.68 -10.89
CA GLN A 157 -7.55 35.52 -10.21
C GLN A 157 -7.71 34.92 -8.80
N ALA A 158 -8.75 35.32 -8.06
CA ALA A 158 -9.06 34.72 -6.77
C ALA A 158 -9.46 33.24 -6.90
N ARG A 159 -10.21 32.88 -7.96
CA ARG A 159 -10.52 31.48 -8.27
C ARG A 159 -9.27 30.68 -8.63
N LEU A 160 -8.31 31.28 -9.34
CA LEU A 160 -7.03 30.66 -9.68
C LEU A 160 -6.28 30.25 -8.41
N LEU A 161 -6.14 31.17 -7.45
CA LEU A 161 -5.49 30.88 -6.17
C LEU A 161 -6.19 29.75 -5.41
N LYS A 162 -7.52 29.67 -5.47
CA LYS A 162 -8.28 28.60 -4.85
C LYS A 162 -7.93 27.25 -5.47
N ILE A 163 -7.89 27.13 -6.81
CA ILE A 163 -7.55 25.88 -7.50
C ILE A 163 -6.10 25.50 -7.23
N GLU A 164 -5.17 26.44 -7.27
CA GLU A 164 -3.74 26.19 -6.94
C GLU A 164 -3.58 25.67 -5.50
N SER A 165 -4.34 26.22 -4.56
CA SER A 165 -4.34 25.74 -3.18
C SER A 165 -4.92 24.31 -3.08
N ALA A 166 -5.97 23.98 -3.83
CA ALA A 166 -6.53 22.63 -3.88
C ALA A 166 -5.52 21.63 -4.46
N ILE A 167 -4.83 21.98 -5.55
CA ILE A 167 -3.77 21.15 -6.15
C ILE A 167 -2.64 20.90 -5.14
N ASN A 168 -2.24 21.93 -4.38
CA ASN A 168 -1.20 21.77 -3.36
C ASN A 168 -1.65 20.81 -2.23
N ALA A 169 -2.91 20.89 -1.80
CA ALA A 169 -3.48 19.98 -0.82
C ALA A 169 -3.47 18.53 -1.34
N ILE A 170 -3.94 18.31 -2.58
CA ILE A 170 -3.94 16.96 -3.19
C ILE A 170 -2.52 16.41 -3.33
N ASN A 171 -1.54 17.25 -3.72
CA ASN A 171 -0.14 16.82 -3.79
C ASN A 171 0.41 16.41 -2.42
N PHE A 172 0.07 17.15 -1.37
CA PHE A 172 0.42 16.78 0.00
C PHE A 172 -0.21 15.43 0.38
N ASP A 173 -1.49 15.23 0.08
CA ASP A 173 -2.18 13.96 0.35
C ASP A 173 -1.57 12.81 -0.45
N LEU A 174 -1.17 13.04 -1.71
CA LEU A 174 -0.46 12.05 -2.54
C LEU A 174 0.88 11.63 -1.94
N GLU A 175 1.61 12.54 -1.32
CA GLU A 175 2.83 12.18 -0.59
C GLU A 175 2.53 11.26 0.60
N GLN A 176 1.39 11.46 1.26
CA GLN A 176 0.95 10.62 2.38
C GLN A 176 0.48 9.21 1.93
N THR A 177 0.18 9.00 0.64
CA THR A 177 -0.15 7.66 0.13
C THR A 177 1.03 6.70 0.09
N GLN A 178 2.24 7.16 0.41
CA GLN A 178 3.45 6.37 0.44
C GLN A 178 4.01 6.29 1.86
N LEU A 179 4.20 5.09 2.35
CA LEU A 179 4.94 4.87 3.60
C LEU A 179 6.44 4.90 3.30
N LYS A 180 7.15 5.85 3.85
CA LYS A 180 8.60 6.02 3.66
C LYS A 180 9.37 5.68 4.94
N SER A 181 10.57 5.13 4.79
CA SER A 181 11.47 4.88 5.92
C SER A 181 11.92 6.19 6.56
N PRO A 182 11.78 6.36 7.88
CA PRO A 182 12.30 7.50 8.62
C PRO A 182 13.78 7.41 8.95
N ILE A 183 14.35 6.23 8.84
CA ILE A 183 15.72 5.87 9.24
C ILE A 183 16.45 5.12 8.13
N ASP A 184 17.77 5.12 8.24
CA ASP A 184 18.68 4.27 7.46
C ASP A 184 18.82 2.91 8.16
#